data_c2fd6a703dc89ffb90ba6547d4553905
#
_entry.id   c2fd6a703dc89ffb90ba6547d4553905
#
_cell.length_a   1.000
_cell.length_b   1.000
_cell.length_c   1.000
_cell.angle_alpha   90.00
_cell.angle_beta   90.00
_cell.angle_gamma   90.00
#
_symmetry.space_group_name_H-M   'P 1'
#
loop_
_entity.id
_entity.type
_entity.pdbx_description
1 polymer ?
#
loop_
_entity_poly.entity_id
_entity_poly.type
_entity_poly.pdbx_seq_one_letter_code
_entity_poly.pdbx_strand_id
1 'polypeptide(L)'
;MGHFNKKQQKPWLFLCLVLCLLQAFHTNLASEYDHKYRAGDSVTLWVNKVGPYNNPQETYNYYSLPFCQPKKNPVHKWGGLGEVLGGNELIDSQIDIKFGKPVERGTICELELDDAKVKQYKDAIENTYWFEFFMDDLPLWGFVGEQHPHKSDDQKYLLYTHKNIIVKFNNDQIIHVNLTQENPTPLVAGKTLEFTYSVKWVETNVTFARRFDVYLDYPFFEHQIHWFSIFNSFMMVIFLTGLVSMILMRTLRNDYAKYAREDDDLESLERDVSEESGWKLVHGDVSVHLETWS
;
A
#
# COMPACT_ATOMS: atom_id res chain seq x y z
N MET A 1 -3.05 13.96 -68.16
CA MET A 1 -4.17 13.92 -67.22
C MET A 1 -3.79 12.92 -66.14
N GLY A 2 -3.19 13.35 -65.00
CA GLY A 2 -2.74 12.53 -63.93
C GLY A 2 -3.57 12.83 -62.69
N HIS A 3 -4.41 11.90 -62.30
CA HIS A 3 -5.13 11.96 -61.04
C HIS A 3 -4.16 11.71 -59.86
N PHE A 4 -3.77 12.76 -59.15
CA PHE A 4 -3.05 12.67 -57.89
C PHE A 4 -4.02 12.20 -56.80
N ASN A 5 -3.73 11.03 -56.21
CA ASN A 5 -4.54 10.34 -55.25
C ASN A 5 -4.36 10.97 -53.85
N LYS A 6 -5.35 11.77 -53.43
CA LYS A 6 -5.40 12.59 -52.18
C LYS A 6 -5.67 11.79 -50.91
N LYS A 7 -5.53 10.46 -50.90
CA LYS A 7 -5.99 9.59 -49.82
C LYS A 7 -4.91 9.11 -48.84
N GLN A 8 -3.64 9.49 -48.99
CA GLN A 8 -2.53 8.91 -48.22
C GLN A 8 -1.94 9.82 -47.13
N GLN A 9 -2.48 11.03 -46.94
CA GLN A 9 -1.92 11.98 -45.95
C GLN A 9 -2.53 11.92 -44.52
N LYS A 10 -3.61 11.18 -44.32
CA LYS A 10 -4.34 11.16 -43.02
C LYS A 10 -3.72 10.38 -41.89
N PRO A 11 -3.05 9.22 -42.07
CA PRO A 11 -2.55 8.44 -40.91
C PRO A 11 -1.32 9.08 -40.24
N TRP A 12 -0.50 9.80 -40.99
CA TRP A 12 0.70 10.46 -40.42
C TRP A 12 0.35 11.68 -39.57
N LEU A 13 -0.61 12.47 -39.98
CA LEU A 13 -1.13 13.58 -39.19
C LEU A 13 -1.78 13.10 -37.92
N PHE A 14 -2.54 12.01 -37.96
CA PHE A 14 -3.13 11.40 -36.79
C PHE A 14 -2.07 10.85 -35.82
N LEU A 15 -1.02 10.20 -36.33
CA LEU A 15 0.11 9.70 -35.56
C LEU A 15 0.89 10.84 -34.87
N CYS A 16 1.16 11.94 -35.61
CA CYS A 16 1.79 13.12 -35.04
C CYS A 16 0.93 13.79 -33.98
N LEU A 17 -0.37 13.83 -34.15
CA LEU A 17 -1.31 14.42 -33.20
C LEU A 17 -1.40 13.57 -31.94
N VAL A 18 -1.40 12.24 -32.06
CA VAL A 18 -1.34 11.32 -30.92
C VAL A 18 0.00 11.42 -30.17
N LEU A 19 1.12 11.53 -30.90
CA LEU A 19 2.44 11.74 -30.29
C LEU A 19 2.55 13.09 -29.57
N CYS A 20 2.01 14.16 -30.15
CA CYS A 20 1.95 15.48 -29.51
C CYS A 20 1.03 15.48 -28.28
N LEU A 21 -0.10 14.76 -28.30
CA LEU A 21 -0.97 14.60 -27.13
C LEU A 21 -0.29 13.78 -26.04
N LEU A 22 0.41 12.70 -26.40
CA LEU A 22 1.20 11.92 -25.45
C LEU A 22 2.33 12.74 -24.80
N GLN A 23 3.00 13.62 -25.57
CA GLN A 23 4.00 14.54 -25.02
C GLN A 23 3.39 15.64 -24.15
N ALA A 24 2.19 16.14 -24.48
CA ALA A 24 1.50 17.14 -23.67
C ALA A 24 1.01 16.56 -22.31
N PHE A 25 0.67 15.26 -22.27
CA PHE A 25 0.36 14.57 -21.00
C PHE A 25 1.58 14.36 -20.10
N HIS A 26 2.80 14.27 -20.65
CA HIS A 26 4.02 14.09 -19.86
C HIS A 26 4.52 15.37 -19.16
N THR A 27 4.02 16.54 -19.50
CA THR A 27 4.58 17.80 -18.98
C THR A 27 4.05 18.25 -17.63
N ASN A 28 3.00 17.64 -17.08
CA ASN A 28 2.39 18.06 -15.81
C ASN A 28 2.68 17.14 -14.61
N LEU A 29 3.45 16.05 -14.79
CA LEU A 29 3.82 15.09 -13.74
C LEU A 29 5.34 14.99 -13.52
N ALA A 30 6.12 15.89 -14.14
CA ALA A 30 7.56 15.72 -14.29
C ALA A 30 8.33 15.83 -12.95
N SER A 31 7.95 16.74 -12.04
CA SER A 31 8.73 17.01 -10.85
C SER A 31 8.69 15.87 -9.81
N GLU A 32 7.54 15.24 -9.62
CA GLU A 32 7.42 14.12 -8.68
C GLU A 32 7.96 12.80 -9.27
N TYR A 33 7.93 12.64 -10.59
CA TYR A 33 8.42 11.44 -11.27
C TYR A 33 9.95 11.38 -11.36
N ASP A 34 10.61 12.52 -11.61
CA ASP A 34 12.08 12.60 -11.67
C ASP A 34 12.71 13.11 -10.37
N HIS A 35 11.89 13.37 -9.33
CA HIS A 35 12.29 13.89 -8.03
C HIS A 35 13.10 15.18 -8.09
N LYS A 36 12.85 16.01 -9.11
CA LYS A 36 13.53 17.29 -9.33
C LYS A 36 12.55 18.44 -9.25
N TYR A 37 12.83 19.37 -8.40
CA TYR A 37 11.98 20.50 -8.11
C TYR A 37 12.69 21.84 -8.41
N ARG A 38 11.97 22.76 -8.98
CA ARG A 38 12.39 24.16 -9.09
C ARG A 38 11.85 24.95 -7.91
N ALA A 39 12.53 26.02 -7.55
CA ALA A 39 12.05 26.89 -6.47
C ALA A 39 10.62 27.35 -6.73
N GLY A 40 9.71 27.01 -5.85
CA GLY A 40 8.28 27.35 -5.94
C GLY A 40 7.40 26.30 -6.59
N ASP A 41 7.94 25.17 -7.08
CA ASP A 41 7.13 24.06 -7.57
C ASP A 41 6.29 23.47 -6.40
N SER A 42 5.09 23.00 -6.72
CA SER A 42 4.21 22.38 -5.73
C SER A 42 4.76 21.00 -5.35
N VAL A 43 4.87 20.74 -4.06
CA VAL A 43 5.24 19.43 -3.50
C VAL A 43 4.03 18.86 -2.81
N THR A 44 3.50 17.75 -3.35
CA THR A 44 2.27 17.14 -2.84
C THR A 44 2.57 16.36 -1.55
N LEU A 45 1.78 16.61 -0.52
CA LEU A 45 1.73 15.78 0.68
C LEU A 45 0.58 14.80 0.55
N TRP A 46 0.90 13.54 0.41
CA TRP A 46 -0.05 12.45 0.29
C TRP A 46 -0.41 11.92 1.67
N VAL A 47 -1.70 11.87 1.99
CA VAL A 47 -2.19 11.16 3.17
C VAL A 47 -2.48 9.71 2.80
N ASN A 48 -2.17 8.78 3.70
CA ASN A 48 -2.32 7.36 3.46
C ASN A 48 -3.29 6.75 4.48
N LYS A 49 -2.78 6.16 5.52
CA LYS A 49 -3.52 5.34 6.46
C LYS A 49 -3.41 5.85 7.90
N VAL A 50 -4.34 5.40 8.72
CA VAL A 50 -4.35 5.60 10.17
C VAL A 50 -4.73 4.28 10.85
N GLY A 51 -4.20 4.00 12.01
CA GLY A 51 -4.54 2.79 12.76
C GLY A 51 -3.81 2.68 14.09
N PRO A 52 -4.12 1.64 14.89
CA PRO A 52 -3.50 1.43 16.19
C PRO A 52 -2.04 1.01 16.05
N TYR A 53 -1.17 1.66 16.83
CA TYR A 53 0.27 1.36 16.81
C TYR A 53 0.58 -0.09 17.23
N ASN A 54 -0.18 -0.61 18.18
CA ASN A 54 0.02 -1.97 18.71
C ASN A 54 -0.49 -3.08 17.79
N ASN A 55 -1.27 -2.73 16.76
CA ASN A 55 -1.75 -3.67 15.74
C ASN A 55 -1.55 -3.10 14.32
N PRO A 56 -0.33 -3.17 13.76
CA PRO A 56 0.00 -2.55 12.47
C PRO A 56 -0.75 -3.11 11.28
N GLN A 57 -1.41 -4.26 11.42
CA GLN A 57 -2.22 -4.85 10.36
C GLN A 57 -3.63 -4.24 10.26
N GLU A 58 -4.09 -3.61 11.33
CA GLU A 58 -5.36 -2.91 11.37
C GLU A 58 -5.15 -1.48 10.87
N THR A 59 -5.51 -1.23 9.64
CA THR A 59 -5.35 0.08 9.01
C THR A 59 -6.65 0.55 8.41
N TYR A 60 -6.88 1.85 8.51
CA TYR A 60 -8.06 2.56 8.00
C TYR A 60 -7.59 3.72 7.12
N ASN A 61 -8.48 4.20 6.26
CA ASN A 61 -8.26 5.46 5.55
C ASN A 61 -8.06 6.61 6.55
N TYR A 62 -7.11 7.51 6.26
CA TYR A 62 -6.82 8.65 7.15
C TYR A 62 -8.08 9.47 7.50
N TYR A 63 -8.96 9.66 6.54
CA TYR A 63 -10.21 10.41 6.71
C TYR A 63 -11.36 9.60 7.36
N SER A 64 -11.10 8.37 7.82
CA SER A 64 -12.02 7.64 8.71
C SER A 64 -12.15 8.31 10.07
N LEU A 65 -11.09 9.00 10.51
CA LEU A 65 -11.16 9.95 11.60
C LEU A 65 -11.63 11.32 11.09
N PRO A 66 -12.27 12.13 11.93
CA PRO A 66 -12.85 13.41 11.51
C PRO A 66 -11.79 14.51 11.32
N PHE A 67 -10.71 14.21 10.59
CA PHE A 67 -9.72 15.20 10.19
C PHE A 67 -10.24 16.15 9.09
N CYS A 68 -9.48 17.21 8.83
CA CYS A 68 -9.76 18.14 7.75
C CYS A 68 -9.83 17.45 6.40
N GLN A 69 -11.01 17.34 5.82
CA GLN A 69 -11.17 16.76 4.49
C GLN A 69 -10.77 17.75 3.38
N PRO A 70 -10.24 17.25 2.25
CA PRO A 70 -9.94 18.08 1.09
C PRO A 70 -11.19 18.84 0.60
N LYS A 71 -11.02 20.11 0.26
CA LYS A 71 -12.14 20.99 -0.19
C LYS A 71 -12.66 20.63 -1.59
N LYS A 72 -11.83 19.98 -2.42
CA LYS A 72 -12.17 19.55 -3.78
C LYS A 72 -12.12 18.02 -3.83
N ASN A 73 -12.69 17.44 -4.88
CA ASN A 73 -12.55 16.00 -5.12
C ASN A 73 -11.08 15.62 -5.02
N PRO A 74 -10.71 14.77 -4.08
CA PRO A 74 -9.32 14.44 -3.85
C PRO A 74 -8.75 13.72 -5.07
N VAL A 75 -7.51 14.06 -5.41
CA VAL A 75 -6.74 13.31 -6.39
C VAL A 75 -6.15 12.11 -5.68
N HIS A 76 -6.32 10.94 -6.26
CA HIS A 76 -5.74 9.69 -5.77
C HIS A 76 -4.51 9.33 -6.59
N LYS A 77 -3.42 9.02 -5.93
CA LYS A 77 -2.25 8.40 -6.57
C LYS A 77 -2.42 6.89 -6.48
N TRP A 78 -2.62 6.25 -7.62
CA TRP A 78 -2.74 4.80 -7.68
C TRP A 78 -1.35 4.18 -7.59
N GLY A 79 -1.13 3.42 -6.54
CA GLY A 79 0.05 2.59 -6.37
C GLY A 79 -0.05 1.27 -7.15
N GLY A 80 0.99 0.45 -7.08
CA GLY A 80 0.96 -0.91 -7.62
C GLY A 80 -0.07 -1.79 -6.92
N LEU A 81 -0.45 -2.91 -7.55
CA LEU A 81 -1.44 -3.84 -7.00
C LEU A 81 -1.10 -4.28 -5.56
N GLY A 82 0.19 -4.44 -5.24
CA GLY A 82 0.65 -4.80 -3.89
C GLY A 82 0.36 -3.72 -2.85
N GLU A 83 0.46 -2.44 -3.20
CA GLU A 83 0.15 -1.33 -2.32
C GLU A 83 -1.35 -1.24 -2.04
N VAL A 84 -2.17 -1.41 -3.08
CA VAL A 84 -3.64 -1.42 -2.95
C VAL A 84 -4.09 -2.60 -2.08
N LEU A 85 -3.51 -3.80 -2.28
CA LEU A 85 -3.79 -4.97 -1.45
C LEU A 85 -3.29 -4.80 -0.01
N GLY A 86 -2.24 -4.00 0.22
CA GLY A 86 -1.76 -3.61 1.53
C GLY A 86 -2.62 -2.54 2.23
N GLY A 87 -3.72 -2.10 1.61
CA GLY A 87 -4.62 -1.09 2.17
C GLY A 87 -4.10 0.34 2.06
N ASN A 88 -3.13 0.60 1.18
CA ASN A 88 -2.61 1.94 0.93
C ASN A 88 -3.51 2.68 -0.05
N GLU A 89 -3.96 3.86 0.35
CA GLU A 89 -4.75 4.77 -0.47
C GLU A 89 -4.16 6.17 -0.35
N LEU A 90 -3.34 6.54 -1.33
CA LEU A 90 -2.69 7.85 -1.35
C LEU A 90 -3.65 8.92 -1.85
N ILE A 91 -4.00 9.84 -0.98
CA ILE A 91 -4.93 10.95 -1.25
C ILE A 91 -4.17 12.26 -1.09
N ASP A 92 -4.30 13.17 -2.06
CA ASP A 92 -3.73 14.52 -1.95
C ASP A 92 -4.37 15.27 -0.77
N SER A 93 -3.53 15.69 0.17
CA SER A 93 -3.97 16.47 1.34
C SER A 93 -4.46 17.87 1.00
N GLN A 94 -4.15 18.38 -0.20
CA GLN A 94 -4.39 19.76 -0.66
C GLN A 94 -3.74 20.83 0.24
N ILE A 95 -2.71 20.48 1.02
CA ILE A 95 -1.89 21.42 1.76
C ILE A 95 -0.89 22.06 0.79
N ASP A 96 -0.89 23.41 0.70
CA ASP A 96 -0.01 24.14 -0.24
C ASP A 96 1.42 24.18 0.27
N ILE A 97 2.25 23.26 -0.20
CA ILE A 97 3.68 23.20 0.09
C ILE A 97 4.44 23.49 -1.20
N LYS A 98 5.34 24.47 -1.16
CA LYS A 98 6.17 24.88 -2.30
C LYS A 98 7.64 24.67 -2.01
N PHE A 99 8.34 24.04 -2.96
CA PHE A 99 9.76 23.74 -2.84
C PHE A 99 10.59 24.99 -2.56
N GLY A 100 11.40 24.92 -1.50
CA GLY A 100 12.27 26.02 -1.07
C GLY A 100 11.57 27.22 -0.43
N LYS A 101 10.23 27.18 -0.27
CA LYS A 101 9.48 28.27 0.40
C LYS A 101 9.05 27.84 1.80
N PRO A 102 9.61 28.46 2.86
CA PRO A 102 9.18 28.17 4.22
C PRO A 102 7.77 28.72 4.47
N VAL A 103 7.02 28.01 5.32
CA VAL A 103 5.71 28.43 5.83
C VAL A 103 5.80 28.45 7.35
N GLU A 104 5.67 29.62 7.98
CA GLU A 104 5.73 29.68 9.44
C GLU A 104 4.48 29.14 10.10
N ARG A 105 3.30 29.49 9.57
CA ARG A 105 2.02 28.96 10.01
C ARG A 105 0.99 29.07 8.89
N GLY A 106 0.51 27.92 8.42
CA GLY A 106 -0.60 27.81 7.49
C GLY A 106 -1.79 27.14 8.15
N THR A 107 -3.00 27.62 7.91
CA THR A 107 -4.23 27.00 8.41
C THR A 107 -4.70 25.95 7.41
N ILE A 108 -4.93 24.72 7.89
CA ILE A 108 -5.51 23.62 7.09
C ILE A 108 -7.03 23.76 7.08
N CYS A 109 -7.64 23.71 8.26
CA CYS A 109 -9.07 23.95 8.47
C CYS A 109 -9.39 24.26 9.93
N GLU A 110 -10.62 24.71 10.14
CA GLU A 110 -11.23 24.81 11.45
C GLU A 110 -12.28 23.69 11.58
N LEU A 111 -12.24 22.98 12.70
CA LEU A 111 -13.13 21.84 12.96
C LEU A 111 -13.88 22.07 14.25
N GLU A 112 -15.21 22.11 14.17
CA GLU A 112 -16.06 22.10 15.34
C GLU A 112 -16.20 20.68 15.89
N LEU A 113 -15.92 20.51 17.17
CA LEU A 113 -16.01 19.24 17.87
C LEU A 113 -17.44 19.02 18.38
N ASP A 114 -18.15 18.05 17.82
CA ASP A 114 -19.34 17.47 18.41
C ASP A 114 -19.00 16.26 19.30
N ASP A 115 -19.95 15.76 20.07
CA ASP A 115 -19.76 14.62 20.97
C ASP A 115 -19.30 13.36 20.23
N ALA A 116 -19.75 13.16 19.00
CA ALA A 116 -19.40 12.00 18.18
C ALA A 116 -17.92 12.05 17.76
N LYS A 117 -17.45 13.21 17.30
CA LYS A 117 -16.05 13.43 16.93
C LYS A 117 -15.12 13.32 18.15
N VAL A 118 -15.51 13.91 19.28
CA VAL A 118 -14.78 13.79 20.54
C VAL A 118 -14.61 12.32 20.92
N LYS A 119 -15.67 11.51 20.81
CA LYS A 119 -15.60 10.08 21.09
C LYS A 119 -14.65 9.36 20.14
N GLN A 120 -14.75 9.61 18.83
CA GLN A 120 -13.85 8.99 17.85
C GLN A 120 -12.37 9.33 18.10
N TYR A 121 -12.05 10.58 18.43
CA TYR A 121 -10.68 10.97 18.77
C TYR A 121 -10.22 10.36 20.10
N LYS A 122 -11.08 10.28 21.11
CA LYS A 122 -10.75 9.60 22.38
C LYS A 122 -10.41 8.13 22.13
N ASP A 123 -11.25 7.42 21.40
CA ASP A 123 -11.03 6.01 21.04
C ASP A 123 -9.71 5.83 20.27
N ALA A 124 -9.40 6.73 19.35
CA ALA A 124 -8.13 6.70 18.61
C ALA A 124 -6.91 6.97 19.48
N ILE A 125 -7.00 7.92 20.42
CA ILE A 125 -5.89 8.26 21.33
C ILE A 125 -5.67 7.13 22.35
N GLU A 126 -6.74 6.52 22.89
CA GLU A 126 -6.65 5.37 23.81
C GLU A 126 -5.95 4.16 23.16
N ASN A 127 -6.21 3.92 21.89
CA ASN A 127 -5.59 2.86 21.12
C ASN A 127 -4.26 3.29 20.46
N THR A 128 -3.73 4.45 20.83
CA THR A 128 -2.44 4.97 20.32
C THR A 128 -2.40 4.98 18.80
N TYR A 129 -3.40 5.58 18.15
CA TYR A 129 -3.46 5.63 16.69
C TYR A 129 -2.35 6.51 16.15
N TRP A 130 -1.70 6.01 15.12
CA TRP A 130 -0.70 6.70 14.32
C TRP A 130 -1.17 6.81 12.87
N PHE A 131 -0.67 7.77 12.15
CA PHE A 131 -0.97 7.97 10.75
C PHE A 131 0.31 8.02 9.91
N GLU A 132 0.17 7.71 8.64
CA GLU A 132 1.25 7.71 7.67
C GLU A 132 0.92 8.63 6.51
N PHE A 133 1.90 9.47 6.17
CA PHE A 133 1.88 10.35 5.00
C PHE A 133 3.07 10.06 4.11
N PHE A 134 3.04 10.55 2.89
CA PHE A 134 4.16 10.51 1.97
C PHE A 134 4.41 11.88 1.34
N MET A 135 5.68 12.23 1.19
CA MET A 135 6.14 13.39 0.46
C MET A 135 7.33 12.97 -0.41
N ASP A 136 7.20 13.10 -1.73
CA ASP A 136 8.25 12.67 -2.66
C ASP A 136 8.70 11.21 -2.41
N ASP A 137 7.75 10.30 -2.22
CA ASP A 137 7.92 8.87 -1.87
C ASP A 137 8.60 8.62 -0.50
N LEU A 138 8.88 9.66 0.27
CA LEU A 138 9.42 9.53 1.62
C LEU A 138 8.28 9.43 2.63
N PRO A 139 8.26 8.40 3.49
CA PRO A 139 7.23 8.22 4.49
C PRO A 139 7.42 9.17 5.68
N LEU A 140 6.29 9.65 6.22
CA LEU A 140 6.21 10.45 7.44
C LEU A 140 5.17 9.84 8.36
N TRP A 141 5.46 9.81 9.65
CA TRP A 141 4.55 9.27 10.64
C TRP A 141 4.25 10.28 11.73
N GLY A 142 3.09 10.11 12.31
CA GLY A 142 2.72 10.88 13.46
C GLY A 142 1.60 10.21 14.27
N PHE A 143 1.51 10.58 15.54
CA PHE A 143 0.41 10.15 16.39
C PHE A 143 -0.76 11.11 16.32
N VAL A 144 -1.96 10.60 16.50
CA VAL A 144 -3.19 11.40 16.50
C VAL A 144 -3.21 12.34 17.70
N GLY A 145 -2.78 11.86 18.84
CA GLY A 145 -2.74 12.61 20.09
C GLY A 145 -2.02 11.87 21.19
N GLU A 146 -2.13 12.39 22.41
CA GLU A 146 -1.52 11.79 23.60
C GLU A 146 -2.50 11.72 24.77
N GLN A 147 -2.28 10.77 25.68
CA GLN A 147 -3.06 10.58 26.87
C GLN A 147 -2.26 10.94 28.13
N HIS A 148 -2.85 11.77 28.98
CA HIS A 148 -2.32 12.09 30.29
C HIS A 148 -3.15 11.46 31.42
N PRO A 149 -2.82 10.25 31.89
CA PRO A 149 -3.66 9.47 32.82
C PRO A 149 -3.88 10.13 34.19
N HIS A 150 -3.04 11.09 34.58
CA HIS A 150 -3.10 11.76 35.90
C HIS A 150 -3.84 13.09 35.91
N LYS A 151 -4.40 13.51 34.77
CA LYS A 151 -5.15 14.77 34.67
C LYS A 151 -6.67 14.52 34.74
N SER A 152 -7.43 15.59 34.98
CA SER A 152 -8.90 15.57 34.94
C SER A 152 -9.40 15.12 33.56
N ASP A 153 -10.63 14.61 33.48
CA ASP A 153 -11.20 14.02 32.26
C ASP A 153 -11.12 14.95 31.03
N ASP A 154 -11.30 16.26 31.25
CA ASP A 154 -11.21 17.26 30.20
C ASP A 154 -9.79 17.52 29.67
N GLN A 155 -8.77 17.13 30.43
CA GLN A 155 -7.36 17.29 30.09
C GLN A 155 -6.62 15.97 29.87
N LYS A 156 -7.35 14.87 29.96
CA LYS A 156 -6.79 13.51 29.84
C LYS A 156 -6.41 13.19 28.40
N TYR A 157 -7.18 13.64 27.43
CA TYR A 157 -6.98 13.36 26.01
C TYR A 157 -6.63 14.65 25.27
N LEU A 158 -5.46 14.67 24.67
CA LEU A 158 -4.93 15.80 23.93
C LEU A 158 -4.75 15.42 22.46
N LEU A 159 -5.34 16.20 21.56
CA LEU A 159 -5.20 16.05 20.12
C LEU A 159 -4.11 16.98 19.61
N TYR A 160 -3.22 16.48 18.75
CA TYR A 160 -2.22 17.33 18.11
C TYR A 160 -2.85 18.10 16.94
N THR A 161 -2.82 19.44 17.05
CA THR A 161 -3.46 20.33 16.08
C THR A 161 -2.48 21.04 15.16
N HIS A 162 -1.17 20.98 15.43
CA HIS A 162 -0.14 21.56 14.58
C HIS A 162 0.82 20.51 14.04
N LYS A 163 1.05 20.54 12.73
CA LYS A 163 2.01 19.68 12.02
C LYS A 163 3.22 20.51 11.60
N ASN A 164 4.39 20.22 12.17
CA ASN A 164 5.64 20.88 11.80
C ASN A 164 6.45 19.95 10.89
N ILE A 165 6.62 20.33 9.64
CA ILE A 165 7.29 19.56 8.59
C ILE A 165 8.66 20.16 8.34
N ILE A 166 9.71 19.37 8.51
CA ILE A 166 11.09 19.78 8.25
C ILE A 166 11.58 19.00 7.05
N VAL A 167 11.84 19.69 5.94
CA VAL A 167 12.30 19.09 4.69
C VAL A 167 13.77 19.40 4.50
N LYS A 168 14.59 18.34 4.40
CA LYS A 168 16.00 18.48 4.02
C LYS A 168 16.14 18.21 2.53
N PHE A 169 16.82 19.11 1.84
CA PHE A 169 17.00 19.05 0.40
C PHE A 169 18.46 19.26 -0.01
N ASN A 170 18.84 18.71 -1.16
CA ASN A 170 20.13 18.91 -1.78
C ASN A 170 19.91 19.37 -3.21
N ASN A 171 20.30 20.62 -3.51
CA ASN A 171 20.02 21.32 -4.77
C ASN A 171 18.52 21.31 -5.14
N ASP A 172 18.14 20.47 -6.07
CA ASP A 172 16.78 20.35 -6.64
C ASP A 172 16.01 19.12 -6.16
N GLN A 173 16.55 18.36 -5.18
CA GLN A 173 15.99 17.08 -4.74
C GLN A 173 15.70 17.05 -3.24
N ILE A 174 14.58 16.44 -2.86
CA ILE A 174 14.21 16.19 -1.46
C ILE A 174 14.93 14.93 -0.98
N ILE A 175 15.65 15.06 0.14
CA ILE A 175 16.49 14.00 0.69
C ILE A 175 15.86 13.34 1.92
N HIS A 176 15.29 14.16 2.80
CA HIS A 176 14.67 13.64 4.04
C HIS A 176 13.56 14.57 4.47
N VAL A 177 12.48 13.96 4.96
CA VAL A 177 11.36 14.70 5.53
C VAL A 177 11.08 14.19 6.93
N ASN A 178 10.89 15.09 7.87
CA ASN A 178 10.52 14.79 9.24
C ASN A 178 9.22 15.52 9.59
N LEU A 179 8.31 14.83 10.25
CA LEU A 179 7.06 15.37 10.77
C LEU A 179 7.11 15.33 12.29
N THR A 180 6.93 16.48 12.92
CA THR A 180 6.69 16.59 14.36
C THR A 180 5.30 17.16 14.59
N GLN A 181 4.67 16.72 15.67
CA GLN A 181 3.36 17.21 16.05
C GLN A 181 3.50 18.08 17.29
N GLU A 182 2.81 19.18 17.25
CA GLU A 182 2.87 20.20 18.29
C GLU A 182 1.46 20.66 18.67
N ASN A 183 1.37 21.51 19.68
CA ASN A 183 0.14 22.12 20.17
C ASN A 183 -0.92 21.09 20.58
N PRO A 184 -0.62 20.26 21.61
CA PRO A 184 -1.60 19.32 22.16
C PRO A 184 -2.78 20.09 22.76
N THR A 185 -3.96 19.91 22.20
CA THR A 185 -5.17 20.64 22.57
C THR A 185 -6.20 19.69 23.19
N PRO A 186 -6.81 20.06 24.34
CA PRO A 186 -7.80 19.23 25.00
C PRO A 186 -9.06 19.01 24.13
N LEU A 187 -9.57 17.79 24.13
CA LEU A 187 -10.79 17.39 23.45
C LEU A 187 -12.02 17.76 24.30
N VAL A 188 -12.64 18.89 23.97
CA VAL A 188 -13.87 19.36 24.63
C VAL A 188 -14.94 19.57 23.57
N ALA A 189 -16.13 18.98 23.77
CA ALA A 189 -17.27 19.17 22.89
C ALA A 189 -17.72 20.64 22.84
N GLY A 190 -18.17 21.08 21.66
CA GLY A 190 -18.55 22.48 21.41
C GLY A 190 -17.39 23.44 21.18
N LYS A 191 -16.14 22.96 21.24
CA LYS A 191 -14.96 23.78 20.94
C LYS A 191 -14.55 23.64 19.46
N THR A 192 -14.21 24.75 18.84
CA THR A 192 -13.59 24.76 17.50
C THR A 192 -12.08 24.61 17.62
N LEU A 193 -11.51 23.64 16.90
CA LEU A 193 -10.08 23.42 16.80
C LEU A 193 -9.56 23.91 15.44
N GLU A 194 -8.49 24.69 15.47
CA GLU A 194 -7.77 25.12 14.29
C GLU A 194 -6.62 24.14 14.00
N PHE A 195 -6.67 23.44 12.86
CA PHE A 195 -5.57 22.61 12.39
C PHE A 195 -4.62 23.46 11.55
N THR A 196 -3.35 23.44 11.91
CA THR A 196 -2.32 24.26 11.29
C THR A 196 -1.10 23.44 10.90
N TYR A 197 -0.27 23.98 10.02
CA TYR A 197 0.99 23.40 9.62
C TYR A 197 2.09 24.46 9.48
N SER A 198 3.32 24.02 9.60
CA SER A 198 4.52 24.82 9.29
C SER A 198 5.49 23.97 8.45
N VAL A 199 6.26 24.62 7.57
CA VAL A 199 7.25 23.96 6.71
C VAL A 199 8.57 24.70 6.80
N LYS A 200 9.63 23.96 7.17
CA LYS A 200 11.01 24.46 7.20
C LYS A 200 11.85 23.72 6.18
N TRP A 201 12.62 24.46 5.40
CA TRP A 201 13.55 23.92 4.41
C TRP A 201 14.98 24.05 4.92
N VAL A 202 15.72 22.93 4.90
CA VAL A 202 17.11 22.86 5.39
C VAL A 202 17.97 22.21 4.32
N GLU A 203 19.06 22.87 3.93
CA GLU A 203 20.03 22.29 3.00
C GLU A 203 20.82 21.16 3.66
N THR A 204 21.16 20.15 2.88
CA THR A 204 21.98 19.01 3.31
C THR A 204 22.95 18.59 2.21
N ASN A 205 24.09 18.02 2.61
CA ASN A 205 25.08 17.46 1.68
C ASN A 205 24.87 15.99 1.34
N VAL A 206 23.80 15.37 1.88
CA VAL A 206 23.48 13.97 1.61
C VAL A 206 22.99 13.83 0.18
N THR A 207 23.52 12.85 -0.55
CA THR A 207 23.13 12.60 -1.94
C THR A 207 21.78 11.88 -2.03
N PHE A 208 21.08 12.07 -3.14
CA PHE A 208 19.79 11.43 -3.41
C PHE A 208 19.82 9.91 -3.28
N ALA A 209 20.91 9.27 -3.72
CA ALA A 209 21.08 7.81 -3.63
C ALA A 209 21.05 7.27 -2.19
N ARG A 210 21.35 8.12 -1.20
CA ARG A 210 21.41 7.74 0.22
C ARG A 210 20.20 8.20 1.03
N ARG A 211 19.15 8.72 0.37
CA ARG A 211 17.98 9.29 1.06
C ARG A 211 17.21 8.27 1.90
N PHE A 212 17.28 6.98 1.55
CA PHE A 212 16.60 5.92 2.29
C PHE A 212 17.42 5.31 3.43
N ASP A 213 18.73 5.60 3.51
CA ASP A 213 19.63 5.04 4.55
C ASP A 213 19.06 5.32 5.96
N VAL A 214 18.54 6.54 6.19
CA VAL A 214 17.98 6.94 7.49
C VAL A 214 16.78 6.07 7.89
N TYR A 215 15.99 5.61 6.93
CA TYR A 215 14.81 4.79 7.21
C TYR A 215 15.18 3.34 7.47
N LEU A 216 16.30 2.86 6.93
CA LEU A 216 16.80 1.49 7.17
C LEU A 216 17.39 1.33 8.57
N ASP A 217 17.93 2.40 9.14
CA ASP A 217 18.51 2.40 10.49
C ASP A 217 17.46 2.58 11.61
N TYR A 218 16.20 2.88 11.26
CA TYR A 218 15.14 3.05 12.24
C TYR A 218 14.51 1.71 12.62
N PRO A 219 14.50 1.34 13.93
CA PRO A 219 13.86 0.09 14.40
C PRO A 219 12.34 0.08 14.18
N PHE A 220 11.75 1.21 13.79
CA PHE A 220 10.33 1.30 13.40
C PHE A 220 9.99 0.43 12.16
N PHE A 221 10.97 0.19 11.28
CA PHE A 221 10.85 -0.77 10.17
C PHE A 221 11.23 -2.19 10.54
N GLU A 222 11.69 -2.45 11.73
CA GLU A 222 11.62 -3.79 12.28
C GLU A 222 10.13 -4.18 12.40
N HIS A 223 9.51 -4.35 11.25
CA HIS A 223 8.40 -5.27 11.13
C HIS A 223 8.92 -6.51 11.81
N GLN A 224 8.36 -6.83 12.95
CA GLN A 224 8.58 -8.13 13.55
C GLN A 224 8.28 -9.11 12.44
N ILE A 225 9.34 -9.54 11.76
CA ILE A 225 9.24 -10.58 10.74
C ILE A 225 8.49 -11.66 11.47
N HIS A 226 7.30 -11.98 11.02
CA HIS A 226 6.47 -12.98 11.68
C HIS A 226 7.11 -14.34 11.44
N TRP A 227 8.27 -14.57 12.06
CA TRP A 227 9.03 -15.80 11.96
C TRP A 227 8.15 -17.01 12.19
N PHE A 228 7.17 -16.89 13.09
CA PHE A 228 6.15 -17.92 13.33
C PHE A 228 5.31 -18.21 12.10
N SER A 229 4.83 -17.20 11.38
CA SER A 229 4.02 -17.37 10.18
C SER A 229 4.85 -17.95 9.01
N ILE A 230 6.08 -17.46 8.85
CA ILE A 230 7.00 -17.96 7.83
C ILE A 230 7.36 -19.41 8.10
N PHE A 231 7.74 -19.74 9.35
CA PHE A 231 8.10 -21.09 9.75
C PHE A 231 6.92 -22.06 9.64
N ASN A 232 5.73 -21.64 10.07
CA ASN A 232 4.52 -22.43 9.95
C ASN A 232 4.16 -22.70 8.48
N SER A 233 4.22 -21.69 7.61
CA SER A 233 3.97 -21.85 6.17
C SER A 233 4.99 -22.79 5.52
N PHE A 234 6.26 -22.65 5.88
CA PHE A 234 7.33 -23.52 5.39
C PHE A 234 7.13 -24.98 5.82
N MET A 235 6.79 -25.20 7.09
CA MET A 235 6.48 -26.55 7.61
C MET A 235 5.27 -27.17 6.93
N MET A 236 4.22 -26.38 6.66
CA MET A 236 3.03 -26.86 5.93
C MET A 236 3.38 -27.26 4.50
N VAL A 237 4.19 -26.50 3.80
CA VAL A 237 4.63 -26.86 2.44
C VAL A 237 5.43 -28.16 2.43
N ILE A 238 6.38 -28.32 3.36
CA ILE A 238 7.16 -29.57 3.48
C ILE A 238 6.26 -30.78 3.78
N PHE A 239 5.32 -30.60 4.74
CA PHE A 239 4.39 -31.65 5.12
C PHE A 239 3.50 -32.08 3.95
N LEU A 240 2.89 -31.14 3.22
CA LEU A 240 2.05 -31.41 2.06
C LEU A 240 2.86 -32.05 0.92
N THR A 241 4.07 -31.54 0.67
CA THR A 241 4.97 -32.13 -0.34
C THR A 241 5.34 -33.56 0.02
N GLY A 242 5.63 -33.83 1.29
CA GLY A 242 5.91 -35.17 1.81
C GLY A 242 4.72 -36.12 1.66
N LEU A 243 3.49 -35.67 1.96
CA LEU A 243 2.27 -36.44 1.77
C LEU A 243 2.04 -36.79 0.30
N VAL A 244 2.10 -35.82 -0.59
CA VAL A 244 1.93 -36.04 -2.04
C VAL A 244 3.00 -37.00 -2.56
N SER A 245 4.25 -36.82 -2.16
CA SER A 245 5.35 -37.72 -2.54
C SER A 245 5.13 -39.16 -2.05
N MET A 246 4.61 -39.31 -0.83
CA MET A 246 4.28 -40.63 -0.27
C MET A 246 3.16 -41.32 -1.06
N ILE A 247 2.10 -40.57 -1.41
CA ILE A 247 0.99 -41.11 -2.22
C ILE A 247 1.50 -41.50 -3.60
N LEU A 248 2.28 -40.64 -4.26
CA LEU A 248 2.84 -40.93 -5.58
C LEU A 248 3.77 -42.14 -5.55
N MET A 249 4.66 -42.24 -4.54
CA MET A 249 5.51 -43.45 -4.42
C MET A 249 4.72 -44.72 -4.19
N ARG A 250 3.62 -44.64 -3.42
CA ARG A 250 2.76 -45.78 -3.19
C ARG A 250 2.06 -46.21 -4.48
N THR A 251 1.50 -45.31 -5.25
CA THR A 251 0.84 -45.59 -6.54
C THR A 251 1.84 -46.14 -7.54
N LEU A 252 3.01 -45.49 -7.69
CA LEU A 252 4.07 -45.97 -8.60
C LEU A 252 4.56 -47.37 -8.23
N ARG A 253 4.76 -47.66 -6.94
CA ARG A 253 5.16 -49.02 -6.50
C ARG A 253 4.09 -50.06 -6.86
N ASN A 254 2.82 -49.72 -6.69
CA ASN A 254 1.72 -50.63 -7.09
C ASN A 254 1.71 -50.87 -8.61
N ASP A 255 1.92 -49.79 -9.38
CA ASP A 255 1.95 -49.91 -10.83
C ASP A 255 3.17 -50.71 -11.31
N TYR A 256 4.34 -50.46 -10.78
CA TYR A 256 5.54 -51.25 -11.10
C TYR A 256 5.40 -52.72 -10.66
N ALA A 257 4.74 -52.99 -9.52
CA ALA A 257 4.49 -54.37 -9.10
C ALA A 257 3.49 -55.09 -10.01
N LYS A 258 2.52 -54.39 -10.62
CA LYS A 258 1.62 -54.94 -11.63
C LYS A 258 2.37 -55.28 -12.93
N TYR A 259 3.18 -54.34 -13.43
CA TYR A 259 3.98 -54.56 -14.64
C TYR A 259 5.00 -55.69 -14.47
N ALA A 260 5.68 -55.82 -13.34
CA ALA A 260 6.60 -56.91 -13.06
C ALA A 260 5.93 -58.29 -13.00
N ARG A 261 4.62 -58.33 -12.65
CA ARG A 261 3.83 -59.60 -12.69
C ARG A 261 3.34 -59.94 -14.09
N GLU A 262 3.10 -58.95 -14.94
CA GLU A 262 2.73 -59.16 -16.35
C GLU A 262 3.89 -59.71 -17.17
N ASP A 263 5.15 -59.34 -16.85
CA ASP A 263 6.35 -59.89 -17.51
C ASP A 263 6.61 -61.35 -17.16
N ASP A 264 6.18 -61.84 -15.96
CA ASP A 264 6.31 -63.23 -15.56
C ASP A 264 5.17 -64.13 -16.10
N ASP A 265 4.01 -63.54 -16.52
CA ASP A 265 2.83 -64.27 -17.03
C ASP A 265 2.63 -64.18 -18.55
N LEU A 266 3.70 -64.10 -19.34
CA LEU A 266 3.67 -64.09 -20.82
C LEU A 266 3.09 -65.36 -21.46
N GLU A 267 2.49 -66.31 -20.69
CA GLU A 267 1.94 -67.55 -21.16
C GLU A 267 0.39 -67.68 -21.06
N SER A 268 -0.33 -66.60 -20.71
CA SER A 268 -1.80 -66.63 -20.77
C SER A 268 -2.34 -65.46 -21.58
N LEU A 269 -2.49 -65.69 -22.86
CA LEU A 269 -3.28 -64.93 -23.84
C LEU A 269 -4.76 -64.98 -23.46
N GLU A 270 -5.19 -64.13 -22.61
CA GLU A 270 -6.56 -63.60 -22.53
C GLU A 270 -6.68 -62.80 -21.23
N ARG A 271 -6.33 -61.56 -21.29
CA ARG A 271 -6.72 -60.67 -20.21
C ARG A 271 -7.40 -59.41 -20.74
N ASP A 272 -8.63 -59.24 -20.27
CA ASP A 272 -9.47 -58.07 -20.46
C ASP A 272 -8.70 -56.76 -20.40
N VAL A 273 -8.91 -55.93 -21.42
CA VAL A 273 -8.38 -54.58 -21.59
C VAL A 273 -8.90 -53.60 -20.52
N SER A 274 -9.50 -54.10 -19.42
CA SER A 274 -10.21 -53.27 -18.42
C SER A 274 -9.36 -52.81 -17.22
N GLU A 275 -8.11 -53.23 -17.08
CA GLU A 275 -7.26 -52.78 -15.97
C GLU A 275 -6.15 -51.83 -16.42
N GLU A 276 -6.51 -50.74 -17.05
CA GLU A 276 -5.60 -49.61 -17.23
C GLU A 276 -5.57 -48.70 -15.99
N SER A 277 -4.36 -48.49 -15.49
CA SER A 277 -3.87 -47.53 -14.50
C SER A 277 -4.88 -46.86 -13.56
N GLY A 278 -4.54 -46.71 -12.28
CA GLY A 278 -5.36 -46.10 -11.21
C GLY A 278 -6.00 -44.74 -11.56
N TRP A 279 -5.49 -44.01 -12.54
CA TRP A 279 -6.07 -42.78 -13.08
C TRP A 279 -7.39 -43.03 -13.85
N LYS A 280 -7.51 -44.13 -14.59
CA LYS A 280 -8.76 -44.46 -15.31
C LYS A 280 -9.88 -44.96 -14.40
N LEU A 281 -9.55 -45.58 -13.29
CA LEU A 281 -10.52 -45.97 -12.26
C LEU A 281 -11.19 -44.73 -11.63
N VAL A 282 -10.41 -43.69 -11.33
CA VAL A 282 -10.95 -42.44 -10.77
C VAL A 282 -11.87 -41.72 -11.78
N HIS A 283 -11.54 -41.79 -13.07
CA HIS A 283 -12.38 -41.20 -14.12
C HIS A 283 -13.69 -41.98 -14.34
N GLY A 284 -13.65 -43.30 -14.18
CA GLY A 284 -14.83 -44.17 -14.24
C GLY A 284 -15.84 -43.91 -13.11
N ASP A 285 -15.34 -43.75 -11.88
CA ASP A 285 -16.15 -43.48 -10.70
C ASP A 285 -16.83 -42.08 -10.75
N VAL A 286 -16.18 -41.08 -11.34
CA VAL A 286 -16.75 -39.74 -11.52
C VAL A 286 -17.86 -39.75 -12.60
N SER A 287 -17.73 -40.54 -13.67
CA SER A 287 -18.74 -40.62 -14.73
C SER A 287 -20.00 -41.35 -14.27
N VAL A 288 -19.88 -42.39 -13.46
CA VAL A 288 -21.02 -43.14 -12.90
C VAL A 288 -21.82 -42.27 -11.90
N HIS A 289 -21.18 -41.41 -11.17
CA HIS A 289 -21.88 -40.53 -10.23
C HIS A 289 -22.66 -39.38 -10.92
N LEU A 290 -22.26 -38.97 -12.13
CA LEU A 290 -22.98 -37.98 -12.93
C LEU A 290 -24.26 -38.54 -13.59
N GLU A 291 -24.30 -39.83 -13.92
CA GLU A 291 -25.49 -40.47 -14.52
C GLU A 291 -26.61 -40.77 -13.50
N THR A 292 -26.32 -40.81 -12.21
CA THR A 292 -27.31 -41.02 -11.15
C THR A 292 -28.05 -39.75 -10.69
N TRP A 293 -27.74 -38.59 -11.26
CA TRP A 293 -28.35 -37.29 -10.94
C TRP A 293 -29.09 -36.62 -12.11
N SER A 294 -29.39 -37.34 -13.18
CA SER A 294 -30.23 -36.86 -14.30
C SER A 294 -31.66 -37.41 -14.26
#